data_faa32e54bf1d074a8afae858066493b6
#
_entry.id   faa32e54bf1d074a8afae858066493b6
#
_cell.length_a   1.000
_cell.length_b   1.000
_cell.length_c   1.000
_cell.angle_alpha   90.00
_cell.angle_beta   90.00
_cell.angle_gamma   90.00
#
_symmetry.space_group_name_H-M   'P 1'
#
loop_
_entity.id
_entity.type
_entity.pdbx_description
1 polymer ?
#
loop_
_entity_poly.entity_id
_entity_poly.type
_entity_poly.pdbx_seq_one_letter_code
_entity_poly.pdbx_strand_id
1 'polypeptide(L)'
;MNQNMKRLPYGINDFEAVIEQNQYYVDKTMYLPLLENQPSNIFFIRPRRFGKSIFLSMLHAYYDCSKKEKFQTLFGDLWVGKHPTPLQGKYQILHLDFSYVGGGIEKLEENFNMYLRVKLDGFMRVYQEFYLADFKERFFKSDSGTEKLALLQDETATKNLPLYLIIDEYDNFTNTVLNEQGENVYWAITHADGFYRDVFKKFKGMFERIFITGVSPVTLDDVTSGFNIGWHISTKPEFNQMLGFSMEEVRKMFAYYKEVGGIPAASDIEAMIDEMKPWYDNYCFSEDALHTQSKVFNSDMVI
;
A
#
# COMPACT_ATOMS: atom_id res chain seq x y z
N MET A 1 30.55 6.00 16.23
CA MET A 1 29.10 6.13 16.02
C MET A 1 28.42 5.67 17.30
N ASN A 2 27.47 6.47 17.80
CA ASN A 2 26.74 6.11 19.03
C ASN A 2 25.94 4.82 18.76
N GLN A 3 26.16 3.76 19.54
CA GLN A 3 25.52 2.44 19.35
C GLN A 3 23.98 2.48 19.45
N ASN A 4 23.39 3.58 19.90
CA ASN A 4 21.96 3.75 20.11
C ASN A 4 21.24 4.60 19.04
N MET A 5 21.95 5.11 18.03
CA MET A 5 21.32 5.95 16.99
C MET A 5 20.62 5.08 15.94
N LYS A 6 19.30 5.22 15.81
CA LYS A 6 18.53 4.57 14.76
C LYS A 6 18.96 5.10 13.38
N ARG A 7 19.11 4.21 12.42
CA ARG A 7 19.39 4.60 11.02
C ARG A 7 18.10 5.06 10.33
N LEU A 8 18.22 6.00 9.40
CA LEU A 8 17.13 6.34 8.51
C LEU A 8 16.90 5.21 7.50
N PRO A 9 15.65 4.82 7.21
CA PRO A 9 15.32 3.68 6.33
C PRO A 9 15.40 4.06 4.84
N TYR A 10 16.51 4.65 4.42
CA TYR A 10 16.68 5.07 3.02
C TYR A 10 16.63 3.87 2.07
N GLY A 11 15.73 3.91 1.10
CA GLY A 11 15.55 2.85 0.09
C GLY A 11 14.90 1.57 0.62
N ILE A 12 14.38 1.53 1.85
CA ILE A 12 13.69 0.38 2.42
C ILE A 12 12.18 0.62 2.38
N ASN A 13 11.46 -0.29 1.75
CA ASN A 13 10.00 -0.27 1.62
C ASN A 13 9.30 -1.40 2.40
N ASP A 14 10.05 -2.19 3.15
CA ASP A 14 9.55 -3.27 4.00
C ASP A 14 9.48 -2.83 5.46
N PHE A 15 8.25 -2.76 5.99
CA PHE A 15 7.99 -2.35 7.37
C PHE A 15 8.62 -3.31 8.40
N GLU A 16 8.52 -4.63 8.20
CA GLU A 16 9.12 -5.60 9.12
C GLU A 16 10.62 -5.40 9.21
N ALA A 17 11.29 -5.23 8.06
CA ALA A 17 12.73 -4.96 8.02
C ALA A 17 13.11 -3.67 8.74
N VAL A 18 12.32 -2.60 8.61
CA VAL A 18 12.56 -1.33 9.33
C VAL A 18 12.48 -1.52 10.85
N ILE A 19 11.47 -2.24 11.33
CA ILE A 19 11.28 -2.47 12.78
C ILE A 19 12.35 -3.45 13.31
N GLU A 20 12.55 -4.58 12.65
CA GLU A 20 13.51 -5.63 13.09
C GLU A 20 14.97 -5.13 13.09
N GLN A 21 15.33 -4.22 12.17
CA GLN A 21 16.64 -3.57 12.11
C GLN A 21 16.73 -2.35 13.02
N ASN A 22 15.72 -2.06 13.83
CA ASN A 22 15.66 -0.91 14.74
C ASN A 22 15.96 0.43 14.03
N GLN A 23 15.38 0.62 12.82
CA GLN A 23 15.50 1.87 12.09
C GLN A 23 14.48 2.91 12.56
N TYR A 24 14.70 4.18 12.19
CA TYR A 24 13.76 5.24 12.55
C TYR A 24 12.48 5.10 11.72
N TYR A 25 11.36 4.91 12.39
CA TYR A 25 10.03 4.80 11.77
C TYR A 25 9.13 5.93 12.25
N VAL A 26 8.52 6.65 11.31
CA VAL A 26 7.46 7.61 11.62
C VAL A 26 6.15 6.85 11.71
N ASP A 27 5.61 6.76 12.90
CA ASP A 27 4.41 5.96 13.19
C ASP A 27 3.17 6.53 12.50
N LYS A 28 2.56 5.74 11.63
CA LYS A 28 1.31 6.04 10.93
C LYS A 28 0.19 5.05 11.31
N THR A 29 0.41 4.22 12.32
CA THR A 29 -0.53 3.17 12.70
C THR A 29 -1.83 3.69 13.30
N MET A 30 -1.87 4.94 13.74
CA MET A 30 -3.11 5.60 14.20
C MET A 30 -4.17 5.75 13.09
N TYR A 31 -3.78 5.61 11.83
CA TYR A 31 -4.73 5.63 10.70
C TYR A 31 -5.47 4.31 10.49
N LEU A 32 -5.04 3.21 11.09
CA LEU A 32 -5.67 1.89 10.93
C LEU A 32 -7.16 1.90 11.33
N PRO A 33 -7.56 2.39 12.52
CA PRO A 33 -8.98 2.46 12.88
C PRO A 33 -9.79 3.38 11.95
N LEU A 34 -9.16 4.46 11.45
CA LEU A 34 -9.82 5.37 10.51
C LEU A 34 -10.09 4.70 9.16
N LEU A 35 -9.15 3.89 8.68
CA LEU A 35 -9.31 3.08 7.47
C LEU A 35 -10.36 1.99 7.65
N GLU A 36 -10.42 1.35 8.82
CA GLU A 36 -11.39 0.31 9.11
C GLU A 36 -12.83 0.84 9.13
N ASN A 37 -13.01 2.11 9.51
CA ASN A 37 -14.30 2.80 9.51
C ASN A 37 -14.74 3.29 8.12
N GLN A 38 -13.87 3.18 7.08
CA GLN A 38 -14.26 3.48 5.70
C GLN A 38 -14.92 2.26 5.06
N PRO A 39 -15.65 2.46 3.93
CA PRO A 39 -16.09 1.34 3.08
C PRO A 39 -14.96 0.39 2.74
N SER A 40 -15.28 -0.87 2.46
CA SER A 40 -14.31 -1.96 2.32
C SER A 40 -13.33 -1.80 1.16
N ASN A 41 -13.70 -1.06 0.12
CA ASN A 41 -12.88 -0.86 -1.07
C ASN A 41 -12.36 0.58 -1.10
N ILE A 42 -11.08 0.75 -0.83
CA ILE A 42 -10.45 2.06 -0.65
C ILE A 42 -9.45 2.33 -1.78
N PHE A 43 -9.54 3.55 -2.32
CA PHE A 43 -8.52 4.13 -3.20
C PHE A 43 -7.80 5.28 -2.49
N PHE A 44 -6.46 5.22 -2.51
CA PHE A 44 -5.61 6.24 -1.92
C PHE A 44 -4.43 6.58 -2.82
N ILE A 45 -4.43 7.79 -3.36
CA ILE A 45 -3.43 8.27 -4.32
C ILE A 45 -2.52 9.27 -3.65
N ARG A 46 -1.21 9.11 -3.87
CA ARG A 46 -0.17 10.07 -3.47
C ARG A 46 0.95 10.09 -4.51
N PRO A 47 1.64 11.19 -4.67
CA PRO A 47 2.82 11.26 -5.53
C PRO A 47 3.86 10.20 -5.15
N ARG A 48 4.84 10.00 -6.04
CA ARG A 48 5.97 9.12 -5.74
C ARG A 48 6.73 9.61 -4.51
N ARG A 49 7.36 8.66 -3.77
CA ARG A 49 8.25 8.94 -2.62
C ARG A 49 7.56 9.48 -1.37
N PHE A 50 6.25 9.31 -1.25
CA PHE A 50 5.46 9.64 -0.04
C PHE A 50 5.36 8.49 0.97
N GLY A 51 6.06 7.38 0.77
CA GLY A 51 6.02 6.24 1.68
C GLY A 51 4.84 5.29 1.45
N LYS A 52 4.25 5.24 0.22
CA LYS A 52 3.15 4.32 -0.11
C LYS A 52 3.51 2.86 0.20
N SER A 53 4.59 2.36 -0.38
CA SER A 53 4.94 0.93 -0.31
C SER A 53 5.26 0.47 1.12
N ILE A 54 5.95 1.30 1.93
CA ILE A 54 6.18 0.96 3.35
C ILE A 54 4.88 0.95 4.15
N PHE A 55 3.95 1.85 3.85
CA PHE A 55 2.62 1.85 4.47
C PHE A 55 1.82 0.60 4.09
N LEU A 56 1.86 0.18 2.82
CA LEU A 56 1.24 -1.07 2.39
C LEU A 56 1.87 -2.30 3.05
N SER A 57 3.19 -2.31 3.20
CA SER A 57 3.91 -3.35 3.95
C SER A 57 3.47 -3.38 5.43
N MET A 58 3.22 -2.22 6.04
CA MET A 58 2.68 -2.12 7.39
C MET A 58 1.24 -2.65 7.46
N LEU A 59 0.37 -2.29 6.51
CA LEU A 59 -1.00 -2.85 6.42
C LEU A 59 -0.96 -4.37 6.30
N HIS A 60 -0.08 -4.88 5.40
CA HIS A 60 0.12 -6.31 5.23
C HIS A 60 0.53 -6.98 6.56
N ALA A 61 1.56 -6.46 7.22
CA ALA A 61 2.05 -7.02 8.49
C ALA A 61 0.98 -6.99 9.60
N TYR A 62 0.13 -5.96 9.62
CA TYR A 62 -0.91 -5.80 10.64
C TYR A 62 -2.10 -6.75 10.46
N TYR A 63 -2.59 -6.87 9.22
CA TYR A 63 -3.82 -7.60 8.94
C TYR A 63 -3.61 -9.09 8.64
N ASP A 64 -2.38 -9.51 8.31
CA ASP A 64 -2.05 -10.89 7.93
C ASP A 64 -2.20 -11.87 9.10
N CYS A 65 -3.06 -12.87 8.92
CA CYS A 65 -3.28 -13.91 9.92
C CYS A 65 -2.05 -14.79 10.16
N SER A 66 -1.15 -14.93 9.16
CA SER A 66 0.11 -15.68 9.31
C SER A 66 1.15 -14.95 10.17
N LYS A 67 0.97 -13.62 10.39
CA LYS A 67 1.87 -12.77 11.17
C LYS A 67 1.33 -12.41 12.55
N LYS A 68 0.20 -12.96 12.93
CA LYS A 68 -0.48 -12.63 14.19
C LYS A 68 0.43 -12.75 15.42
N GLU A 69 1.28 -13.76 15.47
CA GLU A 69 2.23 -13.98 16.57
C GLU A 69 3.35 -12.91 16.63
N LYS A 70 3.63 -12.23 15.52
CA LYS A 70 4.62 -11.15 15.46
C LYS A 70 4.08 -9.80 15.94
N PHE A 71 2.80 -9.69 16.29
CA PHE A 71 2.15 -8.42 16.60
C PHE A 71 2.92 -7.61 17.65
N GLN A 72 3.26 -8.22 18.76
CA GLN A 72 3.97 -7.53 19.84
C GLN A 72 5.36 -7.05 19.41
N THR A 73 6.07 -7.84 18.62
CA THR A 73 7.41 -7.51 18.13
C THR A 73 7.38 -6.35 17.14
N LEU A 74 6.39 -6.34 16.23
CA LEU A 74 6.33 -5.38 15.15
C LEU A 74 5.61 -4.07 15.54
N PHE A 75 4.62 -4.16 16.42
CA PHE A 75 3.71 -3.04 16.71
C PHE A 75 3.69 -2.62 18.17
N GLY A 76 4.33 -3.36 19.09
CA GLY A 76 4.23 -3.13 20.53
C GLY A 76 4.58 -1.71 20.97
N ASP A 77 5.59 -1.10 20.35
CA ASP A 77 6.04 0.27 20.65
C ASP A 77 5.28 1.35 19.86
N LEU A 78 4.46 0.96 18.87
CA LEU A 78 3.70 1.87 18.03
C LEU A 78 2.32 2.19 18.65
N TRP A 79 1.67 3.19 18.10
CA TRP A 79 0.35 3.62 18.59
C TRP A 79 -0.67 2.46 18.60
N VAL A 80 -0.73 1.69 17.51
CA VAL A 80 -1.66 0.55 17.40
C VAL A 80 -1.34 -0.60 18.34
N GLY A 81 -0.09 -0.73 18.77
CA GLY A 81 0.30 -1.73 19.76
C GLY A 81 -0.40 -1.52 21.11
N LYS A 82 -0.73 -0.27 21.44
CA LYS A 82 -1.51 0.12 22.61
C LYS A 82 -3.03 0.20 22.34
N HIS A 83 -3.42 0.26 21.07
CA HIS A 83 -4.81 0.43 20.64
C HIS A 83 -5.14 -0.56 19.48
N PRO A 84 -4.98 -1.88 19.70
CA PRO A 84 -5.23 -2.86 18.65
C PRO A 84 -6.70 -2.87 18.24
N THR A 85 -6.94 -3.13 16.95
CA THR A 85 -8.29 -3.25 16.41
C THR A 85 -8.75 -4.71 16.34
N PRO A 86 -10.06 -4.98 16.24
CA PRO A 86 -10.57 -6.34 16.07
C PRO A 86 -10.13 -7.02 14.75
N LEU A 87 -9.62 -6.26 13.77
CA LEU A 87 -9.19 -6.78 12.48
C LEU A 87 -7.71 -7.18 12.43
N GLN A 88 -6.96 -6.98 13.53
CA GLN A 88 -5.56 -7.38 13.62
C GLN A 88 -5.41 -8.89 13.38
N GLY A 89 -4.54 -9.27 12.44
CA GLY A 89 -4.24 -10.67 12.13
C GLY A 89 -5.47 -11.48 11.68
N LYS A 90 -6.43 -10.86 11.00
CA LYS A 90 -7.69 -11.50 10.58
C LYS A 90 -7.62 -12.11 9.19
N TYR A 91 -6.85 -11.52 8.27
CA TYR A 91 -7.01 -11.77 6.84
C TYR A 91 -5.88 -12.63 6.25
N GLN A 92 -6.19 -13.37 5.20
CA GLN A 92 -5.20 -13.83 4.23
C GLN A 92 -4.98 -12.71 3.20
N ILE A 93 -3.73 -12.28 3.02
CA ILE A 93 -3.39 -11.09 2.24
C ILE A 93 -2.88 -11.50 0.86
N LEU A 94 -3.54 -11.02 -0.20
CA LEU A 94 -2.97 -11.00 -1.53
C LEU A 94 -2.40 -9.59 -1.81
N HIS A 95 -1.09 -9.48 -1.94
CA HIS A 95 -0.41 -8.22 -2.20
C HIS A 95 0.14 -8.22 -3.64
N LEU A 96 -0.41 -7.36 -4.47
CA LEU A 96 -0.03 -7.16 -5.86
C LEU A 96 0.66 -5.80 -6.03
N ASP A 97 1.77 -5.78 -6.73
CA ASP A 97 2.47 -4.57 -7.17
C ASP A 97 2.53 -4.57 -8.69
N PHE A 98 1.78 -3.69 -9.31
CA PHE A 98 1.67 -3.65 -10.77
C PHE A 98 2.86 -3.00 -11.47
N SER A 99 3.83 -2.48 -10.72
CA SER A 99 5.11 -2.05 -11.29
C SER A 99 5.91 -3.22 -11.90
N TYR A 100 5.64 -4.45 -11.46
CA TYR A 100 6.24 -5.66 -12.01
C TYR A 100 5.54 -6.19 -13.28
N VAL A 101 4.42 -5.59 -13.68
CA VAL A 101 3.72 -5.96 -14.92
C VAL A 101 4.21 -5.04 -16.03
N GLY A 102 5.02 -5.57 -16.93
CA GLY A 102 5.59 -4.81 -18.05
C GLY A 102 5.53 -5.59 -19.36
N GLY A 103 6.07 -4.99 -20.41
CA GLY A 103 6.13 -5.54 -21.76
C GLY A 103 5.23 -4.79 -22.74
N GLY A 104 5.44 -5.05 -24.05
CA GLY A 104 4.60 -4.48 -25.10
C GLY A 104 3.15 -4.90 -24.95
N ILE A 105 2.23 -4.08 -25.44
CA ILE A 105 0.79 -4.24 -25.27
C ILE A 105 0.28 -5.59 -25.74
N GLU A 106 0.86 -6.15 -26.80
CA GLU A 106 0.50 -7.46 -27.37
C GLU A 106 0.68 -8.62 -26.37
N LYS A 107 1.54 -8.43 -25.35
CA LYS A 107 1.85 -9.42 -24.32
C LYS A 107 1.40 -9.00 -22.92
N LEU A 108 0.76 -7.85 -22.79
CA LEU A 108 0.43 -7.28 -21.49
C LEU A 108 -0.51 -8.19 -20.69
N GLU A 109 -1.54 -8.72 -21.34
CA GLU A 109 -2.48 -9.67 -20.71
C GLU A 109 -1.78 -10.99 -20.32
N GLU A 110 -0.92 -11.53 -21.19
CA GLU A 110 -0.14 -12.72 -20.92
C GLU A 110 0.81 -12.50 -19.74
N ASN A 111 1.55 -11.39 -19.75
CA ASN A 111 2.48 -11.02 -18.67
C ASN A 111 1.74 -10.78 -17.34
N PHE A 112 0.58 -10.13 -17.38
CA PHE A 112 -0.24 -9.97 -16.20
C PHE A 112 -0.75 -11.31 -15.65
N ASN A 113 -1.20 -12.19 -16.52
CA ASN A 113 -1.66 -13.53 -16.12
C ASN A 113 -0.52 -14.36 -15.51
N MET A 114 0.69 -14.30 -16.08
CA MET A 114 1.87 -14.94 -15.52
C MET A 114 2.27 -14.34 -14.16
N TYR A 115 2.27 -13.02 -14.02
CA TYR A 115 2.51 -12.33 -12.75
C TYR A 115 1.50 -12.77 -11.68
N LEU A 116 0.21 -12.75 -12.02
CA LEU A 116 -0.87 -13.16 -11.11
C LEU A 116 -0.70 -14.62 -10.67
N ARG A 117 -0.33 -15.53 -11.59
CA ARG A 117 -0.03 -16.92 -11.28
C ARG A 117 1.06 -17.04 -10.21
N VAL A 118 2.18 -16.34 -10.40
CA VAL A 118 3.30 -16.36 -9.45
C VAL A 118 2.88 -15.85 -8.07
N LYS A 119 2.12 -14.76 -8.02
CA LYS A 119 1.62 -14.18 -6.76
C LYS A 119 0.64 -15.12 -6.04
N LEU A 120 -0.26 -15.75 -6.79
CA LEU A 120 -1.21 -16.71 -6.24
C LEU A 120 -0.54 -18.01 -5.75
N ASP A 121 0.50 -18.47 -6.45
CA ASP A 121 1.31 -19.59 -5.97
C ASP A 121 2.01 -19.27 -4.64
N GLY A 122 2.56 -18.05 -4.53
CA GLY A 122 3.13 -17.56 -3.28
C GLY A 122 2.09 -17.49 -2.15
N PHE A 123 0.93 -16.91 -2.44
CA PHE A 123 -0.20 -16.85 -1.52
C PHE A 123 -0.59 -18.25 -1.01
N MET A 124 -0.79 -19.21 -1.91
CA MET A 124 -1.18 -20.56 -1.55
C MET A 124 -0.13 -21.28 -0.67
N ARG A 125 1.17 -21.02 -0.90
CA ARG A 125 2.23 -21.57 -0.03
C ARG A 125 2.20 -21.00 1.38
N VAL A 126 1.92 -19.70 1.52
CA VAL A 126 1.82 -19.04 2.84
C VAL A 126 0.62 -19.58 3.64
N TYR A 127 -0.54 -19.68 2.99
CA TYR A 127 -1.81 -20.02 3.65
C TYR A 127 -2.25 -21.47 3.45
N GLN A 128 -1.34 -22.37 3.06
CA GLN A 128 -1.64 -23.75 2.68
C GLN A 128 -2.39 -24.57 3.75
N GLU A 129 -2.27 -24.22 5.01
CA GLU A 129 -2.94 -24.88 6.14
C GLU A 129 -4.46 -24.64 6.18
N PHE A 130 -4.93 -23.56 5.56
CA PHE A 130 -6.35 -23.25 5.44
C PHE A 130 -7.05 -24.04 4.32
N TYR A 131 -6.29 -24.74 3.47
CA TYR A 131 -6.78 -25.40 2.26
C TYR A 131 -6.55 -26.91 2.30
N LEU A 132 -7.56 -27.67 1.82
CA LEU A 132 -7.47 -29.12 1.74
C LEU A 132 -6.49 -29.58 0.66
N ALA A 133 -5.98 -30.79 0.78
CA ALA A 133 -4.97 -31.34 -0.11
C ALA A 133 -5.44 -31.43 -1.58
N ASP A 134 -6.69 -31.87 -1.80
CA ASP A 134 -7.31 -31.98 -3.13
C ASP A 134 -7.48 -30.62 -3.81
N PHE A 135 -7.85 -29.60 -3.05
CA PHE A 135 -7.92 -28.22 -3.57
C PHE A 135 -6.52 -27.72 -3.96
N LYS A 136 -5.50 -27.88 -3.10
CA LYS A 136 -4.14 -27.48 -3.38
C LYS A 136 -3.59 -28.18 -4.64
N GLU A 137 -3.86 -29.46 -4.82
CA GLU A 137 -3.45 -30.19 -6.01
C GLU A 137 -4.05 -29.60 -7.29
N ARG A 138 -5.37 -29.34 -7.32
CA ARG A 138 -6.06 -28.68 -8.45
C ARG A 138 -5.50 -27.29 -8.70
N PHE A 139 -5.29 -26.52 -7.64
CA PHE A 139 -4.79 -25.15 -7.72
C PHE A 139 -3.38 -25.10 -8.33
N PHE A 140 -2.44 -25.93 -7.86
CA PHE A 140 -1.07 -25.93 -8.40
C PHE A 140 -0.96 -26.56 -9.79
N LYS A 141 -1.92 -27.39 -10.20
CA LYS A 141 -1.97 -27.96 -11.55
C LYS A 141 -2.35 -26.95 -12.63
N SER A 142 -3.06 -25.88 -12.28
CA SER A 142 -3.40 -24.82 -13.23
C SER A 142 -2.17 -23.96 -13.54
N ASP A 143 -1.93 -23.65 -14.81
CA ASP A 143 -0.89 -22.73 -15.28
C ASP A 143 -1.41 -21.32 -15.56
N SER A 144 -2.69 -21.05 -15.35
CA SER A 144 -3.31 -19.75 -15.55
C SER A 144 -3.56 -19.01 -14.23
N GLY A 145 -3.08 -17.78 -14.13
CA GLY A 145 -3.34 -16.92 -12.97
C GLY A 145 -4.82 -16.58 -12.81
N THR A 146 -5.54 -16.35 -13.92
CA THR A 146 -6.98 -16.09 -13.90
C THR A 146 -7.80 -17.30 -13.50
N GLU A 147 -7.40 -18.51 -13.90
CA GLU A 147 -8.02 -19.75 -13.44
C GLU A 147 -7.77 -20.00 -11.96
N LYS A 148 -6.54 -19.81 -11.47
CA LYS A 148 -6.20 -19.89 -10.04
C LYS A 148 -7.03 -18.91 -9.21
N LEU A 149 -7.22 -17.69 -9.71
CA LEU A 149 -8.05 -16.70 -9.05
C LEU A 149 -9.51 -17.18 -8.94
N ALA A 150 -10.06 -17.75 -10.00
CA ALA A 150 -11.42 -18.30 -10.00
C ALA A 150 -11.55 -19.48 -9.01
N LEU A 151 -10.59 -20.40 -9.01
CA LEU A 151 -10.55 -21.52 -8.04
C LEU A 151 -10.51 -21.01 -6.60
N LEU A 152 -9.67 -20.00 -6.32
CA LEU A 152 -9.55 -19.41 -5.00
C LEU A 152 -10.83 -18.71 -4.58
N GLN A 153 -11.51 -18.00 -5.50
CA GLN A 153 -12.78 -17.33 -5.25
C GLN A 153 -13.86 -18.32 -4.82
N ASP A 154 -13.99 -19.43 -5.55
CA ASP A 154 -14.99 -20.49 -5.24
C ASP A 154 -14.71 -21.13 -3.86
N GLU A 155 -13.46 -21.50 -3.59
CA GLU A 155 -13.05 -22.12 -2.34
C GLU A 155 -13.25 -21.21 -1.13
N THR A 156 -12.85 -19.92 -1.24
CA THR A 156 -12.95 -18.96 -0.14
C THR A 156 -14.39 -18.57 0.16
N ALA A 157 -15.24 -18.46 -0.86
CA ALA A 157 -16.68 -18.24 -0.70
C ALA A 157 -17.34 -19.40 0.02
N THR A 158 -16.98 -20.64 -0.34
CA THR A 158 -17.52 -21.85 0.28
C THR A 158 -17.12 -22.00 1.76
N LYS A 159 -15.88 -21.61 2.10
CA LYS A 159 -15.33 -21.73 3.46
C LYS A 159 -15.45 -20.47 4.29
N ASN A 160 -15.97 -19.37 3.71
CA ASN A 160 -16.04 -18.05 4.34
C ASN A 160 -14.68 -17.58 4.90
N LEU A 161 -13.60 -17.73 4.10
CA LEU A 161 -12.27 -17.32 4.47
C LEU A 161 -12.10 -15.80 4.20
N PRO A 162 -11.69 -15.01 5.19
CA PRO A 162 -11.55 -13.57 5.01
C PRO A 162 -10.29 -13.25 4.20
N LEU A 163 -10.47 -12.59 3.06
CA LEU A 163 -9.40 -12.17 2.17
C LEU A 163 -9.28 -10.64 2.15
N TYR A 164 -8.04 -10.14 2.09
CA TYR A 164 -7.75 -8.73 1.87
C TYR A 164 -6.80 -8.58 0.67
N LEU A 165 -7.19 -7.75 -0.28
CA LEU A 165 -6.37 -7.41 -1.45
C LEU A 165 -5.68 -6.07 -1.24
N ILE A 166 -4.36 -6.04 -1.40
CA ILE A 166 -3.56 -4.82 -1.43
C ILE A 166 -2.97 -4.69 -2.83
N ILE A 167 -3.18 -3.54 -3.48
CA ILE A 167 -2.60 -3.24 -4.81
C ILE A 167 -1.76 -1.98 -4.72
N ASP A 168 -0.46 -2.09 -5.03
CA ASP A 168 0.43 -0.95 -5.25
C ASP A 168 0.56 -0.66 -6.75
N GLU A 169 0.75 0.63 -7.08
CA GLU A 169 1.00 1.14 -8.43
C GLU A 169 -0.01 0.64 -9.48
N TYR A 170 -1.32 0.65 -9.11
CA TYR A 170 -2.40 0.16 -9.98
C TYR A 170 -2.40 0.83 -11.37
N ASP A 171 -1.92 2.04 -11.46
CA ASP A 171 -1.90 2.87 -12.68
C ASP A 171 -0.60 2.75 -13.50
N ASN A 172 0.38 1.95 -13.06
CA ASN A 172 1.71 1.92 -13.66
C ASN A 172 1.66 1.52 -15.15
N PHE A 173 1.10 0.37 -15.48
CA PHE A 173 1.13 -0.08 -16.88
C PHE A 173 0.12 0.67 -17.76
N THR A 174 -1.00 1.14 -17.22
CA THR A 174 -1.98 1.94 -17.97
C THR A 174 -1.41 3.31 -18.33
N ASN A 175 -0.63 3.92 -17.44
CA ASN A 175 0.11 5.14 -17.74
C ASN A 175 1.19 4.91 -18.80
N THR A 176 1.89 3.78 -18.75
CA THR A 176 2.87 3.41 -19.78
C THR A 176 2.21 3.25 -21.15
N VAL A 177 1.08 2.53 -21.21
CA VAL A 177 0.31 2.35 -22.44
C VAL A 177 -0.20 3.69 -22.99
N LEU A 178 -0.75 4.55 -22.15
CA LEU A 178 -1.23 5.87 -22.56
C LEU A 178 -0.10 6.72 -23.16
N ASN A 179 1.08 6.71 -22.54
CA ASN A 179 2.21 7.50 -22.99
C ASN A 179 2.88 6.95 -24.28
N GLU A 180 2.95 5.63 -24.43
CA GLU A 180 3.69 4.99 -25.53
C GLU A 180 2.82 4.67 -26.74
N GLN A 181 1.54 4.33 -26.53
CA GLN A 181 0.65 3.77 -27.57
C GLN A 181 -0.55 4.66 -27.88
N GLY A 182 -0.80 5.67 -27.04
CA GLY A 182 -1.88 6.64 -27.22
C GLY A 182 -3.23 6.18 -26.68
N GLU A 183 -4.21 7.10 -26.76
CA GLU A 183 -5.52 6.95 -26.13
C GLU A 183 -6.34 5.74 -26.64
N ASN A 184 -6.31 5.43 -27.92
CA ASN A 184 -7.11 4.34 -28.48
C ASN A 184 -6.77 2.99 -27.85
N VAL A 185 -5.49 2.77 -27.61
CA VAL A 185 -5.00 1.52 -27.03
C VAL A 185 -5.29 1.48 -25.54
N TYR A 186 -5.12 2.59 -24.85
CA TYR A 186 -5.54 2.76 -23.46
C TYR A 186 -7.02 2.45 -23.27
N TRP A 187 -7.90 2.98 -24.13
CA TRP A 187 -9.34 2.70 -24.11
C TRP A 187 -9.65 1.20 -24.31
N ALA A 188 -8.90 0.52 -25.17
CA ALA A 188 -9.12 -0.90 -25.42
C ALA A 188 -8.86 -1.79 -24.20
N ILE A 189 -7.95 -1.41 -23.29
CA ILE A 189 -7.65 -2.20 -22.09
C ILE A 189 -8.44 -1.78 -20.85
N THR A 190 -8.89 -0.54 -20.79
CA THR A 190 -9.58 0.02 -19.61
C THR A 190 -11.09 0.04 -19.74
N HIS A 191 -11.63 0.08 -20.96
CA HIS A 191 -13.07 0.22 -21.23
C HIS A 191 -13.72 -1.07 -21.70
N ALA A 192 -15.04 -1.12 -21.60
CA ALA A 192 -15.93 -2.17 -22.07
C ALA A 192 -15.46 -3.59 -21.71
N ASP A 193 -14.87 -4.31 -22.67
CA ASP A 193 -14.41 -5.69 -22.54
C ASP A 193 -12.89 -5.79 -22.32
N GLY A 194 -12.24 -4.70 -21.91
CA GLY A 194 -10.81 -4.67 -21.62
C GLY A 194 -10.42 -5.58 -20.47
N PHE A 195 -9.32 -6.33 -20.62
CA PHE A 195 -8.89 -7.34 -19.66
C PHE A 195 -8.64 -6.74 -18.26
N TYR A 196 -8.16 -5.49 -18.18
CA TYR A 196 -7.89 -4.81 -16.92
C TYR A 196 -9.14 -4.60 -16.09
N ARG A 197 -10.21 -4.10 -16.75
CA ARG A 197 -11.51 -3.95 -16.12
C ARG A 197 -12.10 -5.29 -15.66
N ASP A 198 -11.93 -6.35 -16.43
CA ASP A 198 -12.43 -7.68 -16.08
C ASP A 198 -11.71 -8.27 -14.86
N VAL A 199 -10.41 -8.02 -14.71
CA VAL A 199 -9.66 -8.40 -13.53
C VAL A 199 -10.22 -7.70 -12.29
N PHE A 200 -10.44 -6.39 -12.33
CA PHE A 200 -11.02 -5.65 -11.21
C PHE A 200 -12.44 -6.08 -10.85
N LYS A 201 -13.27 -6.43 -11.85
CA LYS A 201 -14.60 -7.01 -11.60
C LYS A 201 -14.50 -8.34 -10.81
N LYS A 202 -13.54 -9.18 -11.14
CA LYS A 202 -13.32 -10.45 -10.41
C LYS A 202 -12.86 -10.20 -8.96
N PHE A 203 -12.02 -9.21 -8.74
CA PHE A 203 -11.59 -8.85 -7.38
C PHE A 203 -12.76 -8.41 -6.48
N LYS A 204 -13.72 -7.66 -7.03
CA LYS A 204 -14.83 -7.04 -6.28
C LYS A 204 -15.67 -8.01 -5.45
N GLY A 205 -15.89 -9.22 -5.92
CA GLY A 205 -16.77 -10.20 -5.25
C GLY A 205 -16.01 -11.19 -4.35
N MET A 206 -14.69 -11.12 -4.33
CA MET A 206 -13.85 -12.11 -3.69
C MET A 206 -13.25 -11.64 -2.36
N PHE A 207 -12.85 -10.37 -2.29
CA PHE A 207 -12.16 -9.83 -1.13
C PHE A 207 -13.11 -9.09 -0.20
N GLU A 208 -13.01 -9.35 1.12
CA GLU A 208 -13.77 -8.62 2.14
C GLU A 208 -13.32 -7.16 2.21
N ARG A 209 -12.03 -6.91 1.98
CA ARG A 209 -11.44 -5.56 1.90
C ARG A 209 -10.46 -5.46 0.76
N ILE A 210 -10.40 -4.26 0.16
CA ILE A 210 -9.46 -3.93 -0.91
C ILE A 210 -8.85 -2.56 -0.61
N PHE A 211 -7.52 -2.45 -0.67
CA PHE A 211 -6.80 -1.19 -0.59
C PHE A 211 -5.93 -1.02 -1.83
N ILE A 212 -6.19 0.03 -2.60
CA ILE A 212 -5.53 0.31 -3.87
C ILE A 212 -4.80 1.64 -3.77
N THR A 213 -3.52 1.65 -4.18
CA THR A 213 -2.74 2.88 -4.26
C THR A 213 -2.03 3.02 -5.60
N GLY A 214 -1.77 4.28 -5.97
CA GLY A 214 -1.08 4.68 -7.18
C GLY A 214 -0.66 6.13 -7.14
N VAL A 215 -0.31 6.68 -8.30
CA VAL A 215 0.19 8.04 -8.46
C VAL A 215 -0.82 8.93 -9.18
N SER A 216 -1.53 8.40 -10.17
CA SER A 216 -2.43 9.15 -11.05
C SER A 216 -3.89 8.75 -10.86
N PRO A 217 -4.84 9.70 -10.82
CA PRO A 217 -6.27 9.39 -10.83
C PRO A 217 -6.82 9.04 -12.23
N VAL A 218 -6.04 9.22 -13.29
CA VAL A 218 -6.51 9.16 -14.69
C VAL A 218 -7.17 7.83 -15.05
N THR A 219 -6.69 6.74 -14.50
CA THR A 219 -7.22 5.39 -14.73
C THR A 219 -8.43 5.04 -13.84
N LEU A 220 -8.68 5.85 -12.83
CA LEU A 220 -9.66 5.53 -11.80
C LEU A 220 -11.08 5.54 -12.32
N ASP A 221 -11.49 6.59 -13.01
CA ASP A 221 -12.87 6.72 -13.52
C ASP A 221 -13.16 5.62 -14.54
N ASP A 222 -12.18 5.24 -15.33
CA ASP A 222 -12.29 4.22 -16.38
C ASP A 222 -12.35 2.81 -15.79
N VAL A 223 -11.52 2.52 -14.81
CA VAL A 223 -11.51 1.24 -14.07
C VAL A 223 -12.70 1.17 -13.10
N THR A 224 -13.07 2.28 -12.46
CA THR A 224 -14.14 2.32 -11.47
C THR A 224 -15.53 2.33 -12.12
N SER A 225 -15.70 2.67 -13.40
CA SER A 225 -16.98 2.44 -14.08
C SER A 225 -17.38 0.96 -14.11
N GLY A 226 -16.42 0.04 -13.97
CA GLY A 226 -16.63 -1.38 -13.67
C GLY A 226 -16.60 -1.73 -12.17
N PHE A 227 -16.06 -0.84 -11.34
CA PHE A 227 -15.78 -1.02 -9.92
C PHE A 227 -16.53 0.03 -9.07
N ASN A 228 -17.79 0.32 -9.41
CA ASN A 228 -18.67 1.37 -8.84
C ASN A 228 -18.72 1.44 -7.29
N ILE A 229 -17.73 0.93 -6.55
CA ILE A 229 -17.70 0.79 -5.10
C ILE A 229 -16.38 1.27 -4.52
N GLY A 230 -15.45 1.80 -5.33
CA GLY A 230 -14.19 2.34 -4.81
C GLY A 230 -14.41 3.66 -4.06
N TRP A 231 -14.05 3.69 -2.78
CA TRP A 231 -14.17 4.88 -1.95
C TRP A 231 -12.86 5.66 -1.92
N HIS A 232 -12.88 6.85 -2.51
CA HIS A 232 -11.73 7.73 -2.57
C HIS A 232 -11.52 8.45 -1.26
N ILE A 233 -10.36 8.21 -0.63
CA ILE A 233 -9.97 8.91 0.60
C ILE A 233 -8.82 9.90 0.41
N SER A 234 -8.30 10.02 -0.82
CA SER A 234 -7.11 10.83 -1.13
C SER A 234 -7.25 12.30 -0.76
N THR A 235 -8.44 12.86 -0.92
CA THR A 235 -8.74 14.29 -0.66
C THR A 235 -9.46 14.54 0.65
N LYS A 236 -9.73 13.49 1.42
CA LYS A 236 -10.40 13.64 2.72
C LYS A 236 -9.44 14.24 3.76
N PRO A 237 -9.88 15.24 4.55
CA PRO A 237 -9.05 15.94 5.53
C PRO A 237 -8.36 15.01 6.52
N GLU A 238 -9.08 14.01 7.02
CA GLU A 238 -8.58 13.05 8.01
C GLU A 238 -7.43 12.17 7.49
N PHE A 239 -7.26 12.04 6.16
CA PHE A 239 -6.17 11.27 5.53
C PHE A 239 -5.10 12.14 4.88
N ASN A 240 -5.17 13.48 5.04
CA ASN A 240 -4.21 14.39 4.42
C ASN A 240 -2.76 14.09 4.84
N GLN A 241 -2.54 13.77 6.13
CA GLN A 241 -1.22 13.50 6.71
C GLN A 241 -0.92 11.99 6.89
N MET A 242 -1.74 11.09 6.32
CA MET A 242 -1.53 9.65 6.45
C MET A 242 -0.21 9.19 5.82
N LEU A 243 0.20 9.80 4.71
CA LEU A 243 1.53 9.63 4.11
C LEU A 243 2.25 10.98 3.98
N GLY A 244 3.57 10.91 3.82
CA GLY A 244 4.45 12.06 3.97
C GLY A 244 4.71 12.35 5.45
N PHE A 245 5.52 13.38 5.74
CA PHE A 245 5.81 13.79 7.11
C PHE A 245 5.15 15.13 7.40
N SER A 246 4.40 15.20 8.49
CA SER A 246 3.94 16.47 9.04
C SER A 246 5.12 17.26 9.62
N MET A 247 4.94 18.56 9.79
CA MET A 247 5.96 19.42 10.41
C MET A 247 6.32 18.94 11.83
N GLU A 248 5.34 18.46 12.58
CA GLU A 248 5.56 17.93 13.93
C GLU A 248 6.39 16.65 13.91
N GLU A 249 6.14 15.76 12.94
CA GLU A 249 6.93 14.52 12.77
C GLU A 249 8.37 14.81 12.38
N VAL A 250 8.60 15.79 11.49
CA VAL A 250 9.96 16.25 11.15
C VAL A 250 10.66 16.85 12.37
N ARG A 251 9.95 17.69 13.15
CA ARG A 251 10.48 18.26 14.39
C ARG A 251 10.88 17.18 15.39
N LYS A 252 10.04 16.17 15.61
CA LYS A 252 10.32 15.03 16.48
C LYS A 252 11.53 14.23 15.98
N MET A 253 11.63 14.01 14.68
CA MET A 253 12.78 13.31 14.09
C MET A 253 14.08 14.08 14.31
N PHE A 254 14.12 15.38 14.05
CA PHE A 254 15.30 16.21 14.26
C PHE A 254 15.67 16.32 15.75
N ALA A 255 14.67 16.44 16.62
CA ALA A 255 14.91 16.43 18.07
C ALA A 255 15.57 15.11 18.53
N TYR A 256 15.08 13.98 18.05
CA TYR A 256 15.68 12.67 18.31
C TYR A 256 17.16 12.63 17.84
N TYR A 257 17.42 13.01 16.58
CA TYR A 257 18.80 12.99 16.05
C TYR A 257 19.71 14.00 16.75
N LYS A 258 19.19 15.12 17.20
CA LYS A 258 19.96 16.07 18.04
C LYS A 258 20.31 15.47 19.41
N GLU A 259 19.38 14.78 20.06
CA GLU A 259 19.58 14.11 21.35
C GLU A 259 20.63 12.99 21.26
N VAL A 260 20.59 12.16 20.21
CA VAL A 260 21.53 11.04 20.03
C VAL A 260 22.83 11.42 19.34
N GLY A 261 23.05 12.70 19.03
CA GLY A 261 24.29 13.24 18.47
C GLY A 261 24.42 13.06 16.95
N GLY A 262 23.35 12.79 16.24
CA GLY A 262 23.30 12.77 14.77
C GLY A 262 23.20 14.18 14.15
N ILE A 263 22.67 15.13 14.92
CA ILE A 263 22.64 16.55 14.61
C ILE A 263 23.43 17.29 15.70
N PRO A 264 24.27 18.30 15.37
CA PRO A 264 25.01 19.05 16.36
C PRO A 264 24.10 19.69 17.43
N ALA A 265 24.50 19.63 18.70
CA ALA A 265 23.70 20.15 19.82
C ALA A 265 23.37 21.66 19.68
N ALA A 266 24.23 22.42 19.02
CA ALA A 266 24.04 23.86 18.77
C ALA A 266 23.07 24.16 17.63
N SER A 267 22.63 23.17 16.82
CA SER A 267 21.72 23.39 15.69
C SER A 267 20.36 23.85 16.18
N ASP A 268 19.80 24.83 15.47
CA ASP A 268 18.42 25.28 15.67
C ASP A 268 17.49 24.48 14.77
N ILE A 269 16.65 23.64 15.37
CA ILE A 269 15.71 22.76 14.65
C ILE A 269 14.71 23.58 13.83
N GLU A 270 14.18 24.70 14.36
CA GLU A 270 13.21 25.51 13.65
C GLU A 270 13.85 26.19 12.44
N ALA A 271 15.08 26.69 12.57
CA ALA A 271 15.83 27.24 11.46
C ALA A 271 16.08 26.19 10.35
N MET A 272 16.43 24.94 10.74
CA MET A 272 16.59 23.84 9.77
C MET A 272 15.28 23.53 9.04
N ILE A 273 14.16 23.49 9.76
CA ILE A 273 12.82 23.25 9.17
C ILE A 273 12.44 24.40 8.24
N ASP A 274 12.69 25.65 8.64
CA ASP A 274 12.37 26.82 7.81
C ASP A 274 13.20 26.85 6.52
N GLU A 275 14.46 26.42 6.56
CA GLU A 275 15.30 26.25 5.37
C GLU A 275 14.76 25.16 4.43
N MET A 276 14.20 24.07 4.96
CA MET A 276 13.66 22.96 4.19
C MET A 276 12.29 23.28 3.54
N LYS A 277 11.45 24.08 4.19
CA LYS A 277 10.08 24.39 3.76
C LYS A 277 9.96 24.80 2.28
N PRO A 278 10.75 25.71 1.74
CA PRO A 278 10.62 26.14 0.34
C PRO A 278 10.82 25.02 -0.67
N TRP A 279 11.52 23.95 -0.28
CA TRP A 279 11.92 22.85 -1.17
C TRP A 279 11.07 21.60 -1.02
N TYR A 280 10.61 21.28 0.20
CA TYR A 280 10.06 19.96 0.54
C TYR A 280 8.69 20.00 1.22
N ASP A 281 8.28 21.17 1.74
CA ASP A 281 6.94 21.42 2.29
C ASP A 281 6.08 22.06 1.19
N ASN A 282 4.85 21.75 1.09
CA ASN A 282 3.81 22.40 0.31
C ASN A 282 2.82 21.41 -0.32
N TYR A 283 2.90 20.16 0.06
CA TYR A 283 1.90 19.20 -0.38
C TYR A 283 0.67 19.29 0.54
N CYS A 284 -0.46 19.61 -0.08
CA CYS A 284 -1.75 19.60 0.56
C CYS A 284 -2.72 18.84 -0.34
N PHE A 285 -3.36 17.82 0.20
CA PHE A 285 -4.21 16.94 -0.59
C PHE A 285 -5.70 17.11 -0.28
N SER A 286 -6.05 18.00 0.64
CA SER A 286 -7.42 18.33 0.99
C SER A 286 -7.63 19.85 0.93
N GLU A 287 -8.76 20.31 0.35
CA GLU A 287 -9.12 21.71 0.33
C GLU A 287 -9.22 22.30 1.74
N ASP A 288 -9.80 21.55 2.68
CA ASP A 288 -9.94 21.98 4.08
C ASP A 288 -8.57 22.15 4.77
N ALA A 289 -7.54 21.42 4.31
CA ALA A 289 -6.19 21.50 4.84
C ALA A 289 -5.38 22.67 4.29
N LEU A 290 -5.82 23.33 3.19
CA LEU A 290 -5.14 24.47 2.59
C LEU A 290 -4.97 25.67 3.55
N HIS A 291 -5.95 25.88 4.40
CA HIS A 291 -5.99 26.98 5.36
C HIS A 291 -5.47 26.61 6.76
N THR A 292 -4.99 25.38 6.93
CA THR A 292 -4.42 24.87 8.16
C THR A 292 -2.93 24.63 8.03
N GLN A 293 -2.23 24.36 9.15
CA GLN A 293 -0.82 23.95 9.12
C GLN A 293 -0.65 22.44 8.80
N SER A 294 -1.63 21.84 8.10
CA SER A 294 -1.67 20.40 7.81
C SER A 294 -0.90 19.99 6.55
N LYS A 295 0.01 20.83 6.06
CA LYS A 295 0.89 20.51 4.94
C LYS A 295 1.84 19.36 5.30
N VAL A 296 2.28 18.63 4.28
CA VAL A 296 3.19 17.50 4.45
C VAL A 296 4.43 17.63 3.57
N PHE A 297 5.53 17.16 4.13
CA PHE A 297 6.80 16.99 3.43
C PHE A 297 6.81 15.67 2.65
N ASN A 298 7.48 15.68 1.51
CA ASN A 298 7.82 14.42 0.84
C ASN A 298 8.81 13.64 1.69
N SER A 299 8.46 12.44 2.13
CA SER A 299 9.26 11.68 3.09
C SER A 299 10.66 11.28 2.59
N ASP A 300 10.80 10.97 1.30
CA ASP A 300 12.08 10.58 0.70
C ASP A 300 13.06 11.76 0.57
N MET A 301 12.53 12.98 0.56
CA MET A 301 13.34 14.20 0.47
C MET A 301 13.78 14.71 1.84
N VAL A 302 13.17 14.24 2.92
CA VAL A 302 13.49 14.59 4.30
C VAL A 302 14.48 13.60 4.91
N ILE A 303 14.46 12.35 4.46
CA ILE A 303 15.37 11.27 4.86
C ILE A 303 16.68 11.35 4.09
#